data_f74c3da762730d8b8b14613c9bf8fee9
#
_entry.id   f74c3da762730d8b8b14613c9bf8fee9
#
_cell.length_a   1.000
_cell.length_b   1.000
_cell.length_c   1.000
_cell.angle_alpha   90.00
_cell.angle_beta   90.00
_cell.angle_gamma   90.00
#
_symmetry.space_group_name_H-M   'P 1'
#
loop_
_entity.id
_entity.type
_entity.pdbx_description
1 polymer ?
#
loop_
_entity_poly.entity_id
_entity_poly.type
_entity_poly.pdbx_seq_one_letter_code
_entity_poly.pdbx_strand_id
1 'polypeptide(L)'
;MKKTETFVVLRDKETGKFLVEYKNNGRALAYSVKNTDKLSNASKNNVTATKEQIEEFEKLANAFDCELLEVTATYELKTLDGKEPEDLTEDIEEDIEDAKRKYIEGLLKGLLDDDAED
;
A
#
# COMPACT_ATOMS: atom_id res chain seq x y z
N MET A 1 17.73 13.31 5.20
CA MET A 1 16.71 12.44 5.84
C MET A 1 16.46 11.23 4.96
N LYS A 2 16.47 10.06 5.53
CA LYS A 2 16.22 8.81 4.79
C LYS A 2 14.90 8.19 5.26
N LYS A 3 14.09 7.75 4.31
CA LYS A 3 12.86 6.99 4.56
C LYS A 3 12.96 5.65 3.86
N THR A 4 12.52 4.60 4.52
CA THR A 4 12.56 3.24 3.97
C THR A 4 11.15 2.68 3.89
N GLU A 5 10.83 2.08 2.76
CA GLU A 5 9.56 1.42 2.50
C GLU A 5 9.83 -0.03 2.10
N THR A 6 9.04 -0.96 2.64
CA THR A 6 9.14 -2.38 2.29
C THR A 6 7.78 -2.87 1.80
N PHE A 7 7.78 -3.55 0.67
CA PHE A 7 6.55 -4.06 0.05
C PHE A 7 6.84 -5.28 -0.81
N VAL A 8 5.79 -5.97 -1.24
CA VAL A 8 5.90 -7.14 -2.12
C VAL A 8 5.31 -6.82 -3.48
N VAL A 9 6.01 -7.22 -4.54
CA VAL A 9 5.54 -7.11 -5.92
C VAL A 9 5.60 -8.48 -6.59
N LEU A 10 4.85 -8.63 -7.68
CA LEU A 10 4.94 -9.79 -8.56
C LEU A 10 5.69 -9.38 -9.83
N ARG A 11 6.68 -10.18 -10.22
CA ARG A 11 7.49 -9.93 -11.41
C ARG A 11 7.35 -11.12 -12.37
N ASP A 12 7.05 -10.83 -13.64
CA ASP A 12 7.00 -11.82 -14.69
C ASP A 12 8.39 -12.44 -14.91
N LYS A 13 8.46 -13.78 -14.90
CA LYS A 13 9.73 -14.49 -15.03
C LYS A 13 10.35 -14.40 -16.41
N GLU A 14 9.55 -14.21 -17.45
CA GLU A 14 10.05 -14.12 -18.83
C GLU A 14 10.50 -12.72 -19.20
N THR A 15 9.68 -11.73 -18.88
CA THR A 15 9.91 -10.34 -19.31
C THR A 15 10.62 -9.49 -18.27
N GLY A 16 10.60 -9.88 -17.00
CA GLY A 16 11.09 -9.07 -15.88
C GLY A 16 10.21 -7.89 -15.53
N LYS A 17 9.03 -7.77 -16.14
CA LYS A 17 8.09 -6.69 -15.86
C LYS A 17 7.26 -6.97 -14.62
N PHE A 18 6.82 -5.90 -13.96
CA PHE A 18 6.06 -5.99 -12.73
C PHE A 18 4.56 -5.96 -12.99
N LEU A 19 3.81 -6.76 -12.23
CA LEU A 19 2.35 -6.77 -12.30
C LEU A 19 1.80 -5.47 -11.75
N VAL A 20 0.93 -4.82 -12.51
CA VAL A 20 0.19 -3.63 -12.09
C VAL A 20 -1.22 -4.01 -11.66
N GLU A 21 -1.90 -4.79 -12.50
CA GLU A 21 -3.31 -5.11 -12.34
C GLU A 21 -3.59 -6.44 -12.99
N TYR A 22 -4.46 -7.23 -12.37
CA TYR A 22 -5.04 -8.40 -13.02
C TYR A 22 -6.55 -8.41 -12.83
N LYS A 23 -7.25 -8.93 -13.82
CA LYS A 23 -8.69 -9.14 -13.74
C LYS A 23 -9.01 -10.59 -14.05
N ASN A 24 -9.76 -11.20 -13.14
CA ASN A 24 -10.28 -12.54 -13.33
C ASN A 24 -11.77 -12.42 -13.67
N ASN A 25 -12.11 -12.78 -14.91
CA ASN A 25 -13.50 -12.81 -15.34
C ASN A 25 -14.03 -14.20 -15.05
N GLY A 26 -14.59 -14.44 -13.86
CA GLY A 26 -14.95 -15.74 -13.30
C GLY A 26 -15.84 -16.65 -14.15
N ARG A 27 -16.38 -16.16 -15.28
CA ARG A 27 -17.22 -16.96 -16.19
C ARG A 27 -16.49 -17.41 -17.45
N ALA A 28 -15.35 -16.84 -17.80
CA ALA A 28 -14.75 -17.03 -19.13
C ALA A 28 -13.29 -17.50 -19.11
N LEU A 29 -12.71 -17.83 -17.97
CA LEU A 29 -11.28 -18.18 -17.85
C LEU A 29 -10.36 -17.13 -18.52
N ALA A 30 -10.88 -15.93 -18.76
CA ALA A 30 -10.12 -14.87 -19.39
C ALA A 30 -9.47 -14.01 -18.29
N TYR A 31 -8.15 -13.98 -18.31
CA TYR A 31 -7.36 -13.16 -17.40
C TYR A 31 -6.82 -11.97 -18.18
N SER A 32 -7.05 -10.78 -17.65
CA SER A 32 -6.40 -9.57 -18.13
C SER A 32 -5.29 -9.21 -17.18
N VAL A 33 -4.05 -9.17 -17.69
CA VAL A 33 -2.88 -8.81 -16.92
C VAL A 33 -2.26 -7.56 -17.50
N LYS A 34 -2.01 -6.57 -16.64
CA LYS A 34 -1.32 -5.34 -17.03
C LYS A 34 0.03 -5.30 -16.31
N ASN A 35 1.10 -5.15 -17.08
CA ASN A 35 2.46 -5.13 -16.57
C ASN A 35 3.15 -3.80 -16.85
N THR A 36 4.17 -3.48 -16.07
CA THR A 36 4.99 -2.29 -16.23
C THR A 36 6.47 -2.64 -16.01
N ASP A 37 7.35 -1.97 -16.74
CA ASP A 37 8.79 -2.05 -16.51
C ASP A 37 9.27 -1.11 -15.40
N LYS A 38 8.38 -0.23 -14.90
CA LYS A 38 8.69 0.71 -13.83
C LYS A 38 8.22 0.18 -12.47
N LEU A 39 9.16 -0.07 -11.57
CA LEU A 39 8.86 -0.54 -10.22
C LEU A 39 7.91 0.42 -9.47
N SER A 40 8.04 1.73 -9.72
CA SER A 40 7.18 2.74 -9.09
C SER A 40 5.70 2.59 -9.44
N ASN A 41 5.39 1.97 -10.58
CA ASN A 41 4.01 1.74 -11.04
C ASN A 41 3.48 0.35 -10.71
N ALA A 42 4.31 -0.51 -10.13
CA ALA A 42 3.91 -1.86 -9.76
C ALA A 42 2.86 -1.85 -8.64
N SER A 43 2.00 -2.84 -8.64
CA SER A 43 1.08 -3.07 -7.53
C SER A 43 1.87 -3.47 -6.29
N LYS A 44 1.75 -2.70 -5.22
CA LYS A 44 2.46 -2.90 -3.96
C LYS A 44 1.57 -3.62 -2.96
N ASN A 45 2.10 -4.69 -2.39
CA ASN A 45 1.38 -5.48 -1.40
C ASN A 45 2.11 -5.37 -0.06
N ASN A 46 1.34 -5.31 1.02
CA ASN A 46 1.90 -5.27 2.37
C ASN A 46 2.62 -6.58 2.67
N VAL A 47 3.84 -6.52 3.21
CA VAL A 47 4.66 -7.70 3.49
C VAL A 47 3.96 -8.64 4.48
N THR A 48 3.44 -8.12 5.57
CA THR A 48 2.77 -8.92 6.61
C THR A 48 1.53 -9.61 6.04
N ALA A 49 0.68 -8.88 5.34
CA ALA A 49 -0.53 -9.42 4.72
C ALA A 49 -0.19 -10.49 3.67
N THR A 50 0.87 -10.28 2.89
CA THR A 50 1.33 -11.26 1.90
C THR A 50 1.78 -12.56 2.57
N LYS A 51 2.53 -12.46 3.66
CA LYS A 51 2.99 -13.63 4.41
C LYS A 51 1.85 -14.38 5.08
N GLU A 52 0.84 -13.69 5.57
CA GLU A 52 -0.35 -14.30 6.16
C GLU A 52 -1.19 -15.05 5.12
N GLN A 53 -1.18 -14.59 3.88
CA GLN A 53 -1.92 -15.18 2.76
C GLN A 53 -0.99 -15.77 1.70
N ILE A 54 0.15 -16.29 2.11
CA ILE A 54 1.20 -16.72 1.18
C ILE A 54 0.73 -17.78 0.19
N GLU A 55 -0.10 -18.71 0.61
CA GLU A 55 -0.62 -19.74 -0.27
C GLU A 55 -1.44 -19.17 -1.43
N GLU A 56 -2.27 -18.17 -1.15
CA GLU A 56 -3.06 -17.49 -2.17
C GLU A 56 -2.18 -16.69 -3.14
N PHE A 57 -1.17 -15.99 -2.61
CA PHE A 57 -0.22 -15.24 -3.43
C PHE A 57 0.64 -16.16 -4.30
N GLU A 58 1.05 -17.31 -3.78
CA GLU A 58 1.81 -18.30 -4.55
C GLU A 58 0.97 -18.88 -5.69
N LYS A 59 -0.31 -19.18 -5.46
CA LYS A 59 -1.23 -19.62 -6.50
C LYS A 59 -1.38 -18.57 -7.60
N LEU A 60 -1.53 -17.30 -7.20
CA LEU A 60 -1.63 -16.17 -8.12
C LEU A 60 -0.35 -16.02 -8.95
N ALA A 61 0.80 -16.07 -8.30
CA ALA A 61 2.09 -15.98 -8.96
C ALA A 61 2.28 -17.12 -9.98
N ASN A 62 1.96 -18.35 -9.58
CA ASN A 62 2.07 -19.49 -10.47
C ASN A 62 1.12 -19.40 -11.66
N ALA A 63 -0.09 -18.89 -11.46
CA ALA A 63 -1.08 -18.74 -12.54
C ALA A 63 -0.59 -17.79 -13.65
N PHE A 64 0.18 -16.77 -13.30
CA PHE A 64 0.71 -15.78 -14.25
C PHE A 64 2.20 -15.95 -14.55
N ASP A 65 2.81 -17.05 -14.10
CA ASP A 65 4.25 -17.29 -14.23
C ASP A 65 5.09 -16.14 -13.71
N CYS A 66 4.71 -15.66 -12.51
CA CYS A 66 5.38 -14.57 -11.81
C CYS A 66 6.10 -15.09 -10.57
N GLU A 67 7.02 -14.29 -10.08
CA GLU A 67 7.67 -14.52 -8.79
C GLU A 67 7.28 -13.41 -7.81
N LEU A 68 7.21 -13.75 -6.53
CA LEU A 68 6.99 -12.80 -5.44
C LEU A 68 8.32 -12.24 -4.99
N LEU A 69 8.47 -10.92 -5.03
CA LEU A 69 9.70 -10.25 -4.59
C LEU A 69 9.39 -9.27 -3.47
N GLU A 70 10.18 -9.34 -2.40
CA GLU A 70 10.17 -8.34 -1.34
C GLU A 70 11.11 -7.20 -1.74
N VAL A 71 10.59 -5.99 -1.78
CA VAL A 71 11.33 -4.80 -2.18
C VAL A 71 11.57 -3.92 -0.96
N THR A 72 12.82 -3.51 -0.75
CA THR A 72 13.16 -2.49 0.23
C THR A 72 13.62 -1.26 -0.55
N ALA A 73 12.82 -0.19 -0.47
CA ALA A 73 13.12 1.07 -1.14
C ALA A 73 13.57 2.11 -0.12
N THR A 74 14.68 2.76 -0.39
CA THR A 74 15.20 3.82 0.47
C THR A 74 15.13 5.13 -0.30
N TYR A 75 14.50 6.14 0.30
CA TYR A 75 14.37 7.48 -0.26
C TYR A 75 15.23 8.44 0.55
N GLU A 76 16.04 9.22 -0.12
CA GLU A 76 16.79 10.30 0.50
C GLU A 76 16.08 11.61 0.24
N LEU A 77 15.70 12.31 1.32
CA LEU A 77 14.99 13.57 1.25
C LEU A 77 15.93 14.71 1.64
N LYS A 78 16.00 15.71 0.78
CA LYS A 78 16.79 16.94 1.01
C LYS A 78 15.96 18.13 0.61
N THR A 79 16.22 19.28 1.26
CA THR A 79 15.67 20.54 0.78
C THR A 79 16.34 20.91 -0.56
N LEU A 80 15.74 21.83 -1.30
CA LEU A 80 16.28 22.21 -2.62
C LEU A 80 17.68 22.84 -2.53
N ASP A 81 18.05 23.38 -1.39
CA ASP A 81 19.38 23.95 -1.13
C ASP A 81 20.39 22.91 -0.59
N GLY A 82 19.98 21.63 -0.54
CA GLY A 82 20.85 20.52 -0.15
C GLY A 82 20.95 20.26 1.34
N LYS A 83 20.13 20.90 2.15
CA LYS A 83 20.11 20.70 3.60
C LYS A 83 19.21 19.55 4.00
N GLU A 84 19.44 19.03 5.21
CA GLU A 84 18.60 18.01 5.82
C GLU A 84 17.25 18.61 6.23
N PRO A 85 16.10 18.03 5.77
CA PRO A 85 14.80 18.52 6.23
C PRO A 85 14.54 18.16 7.69
N GLU A 86 13.71 18.95 8.38
CA GLU A 86 13.31 18.66 9.75
C GLU A 86 12.47 17.38 9.82
N ASP A 87 12.70 16.58 10.87
CA ASP A 87 11.89 15.40 11.11
C ASP A 87 10.63 15.79 11.89
N LEU A 88 9.53 15.92 11.16
CA LEU A 88 8.22 16.30 11.71
C LEU A 88 7.30 15.10 11.96
N THR A 89 7.84 13.88 11.88
CA THR A 89 7.05 12.65 11.94
C THR A 89 6.24 12.55 13.23
N GLU A 90 6.83 12.86 14.38
CA GLU A 90 6.16 12.83 15.67
C GLU A 90 5.01 13.85 15.73
N ASP A 91 5.25 15.08 15.27
CA ASP A 91 4.24 16.13 15.25
C ASP A 91 3.06 15.76 14.33
N ILE A 92 3.35 15.16 13.18
CA ILE A 92 2.32 14.70 12.24
C ILE A 92 1.48 13.59 12.85
N GLU A 93 2.09 12.63 13.53
CA GLU A 93 1.39 11.53 14.20
C GLU A 93 0.47 12.04 15.31
N GLU A 94 0.93 12.98 16.13
CA GLU A 94 0.11 13.62 17.17
C GLU A 94 -1.08 14.36 16.56
N ASP A 95 -0.87 15.12 15.51
CA ASP A 95 -1.93 15.85 14.81
C ASP A 95 -2.99 14.91 14.23
N ILE A 96 -2.57 13.78 13.66
CA ILE A 96 -3.47 12.77 13.12
C ILE A 96 -4.30 12.12 14.25
N GLU A 97 -3.68 11.78 15.37
CA GLU A 97 -4.37 11.20 16.51
C GLU A 97 -5.39 12.18 17.12
N ASP A 98 -5.02 13.44 17.27
CA ASP A 98 -5.92 14.48 17.74
C ASP A 98 -7.10 14.68 16.79
N ALA A 99 -6.87 14.68 15.49
CA ALA A 99 -7.92 14.81 14.48
C ALA A 99 -8.88 13.62 14.53
N LYS A 100 -8.36 12.40 14.68
CA LYS A 100 -9.17 11.19 14.83
C LYS A 100 -10.01 11.24 16.10
N ARG A 101 -9.43 11.68 17.21
CA ARG A 101 -10.13 11.80 18.49
C ARG A 101 -11.28 12.79 18.37
N LYS A 102 -11.04 13.96 17.83
CA LYS A 102 -12.06 15.00 17.61
C LYS A 102 -13.19 14.52 16.71
N TYR A 103 -12.84 13.76 15.66
CA TYR A 103 -13.83 13.20 14.76
C TYR A 103 -14.75 12.19 15.47
N ILE A 104 -14.19 11.31 16.27
CA ILE A 104 -14.94 10.32 17.06
C ILE A 104 -15.82 11.01 18.10
N GLU A 105 -15.31 12.01 18.80
CA GLU A 105 -16.07 12.81 19.77
C GLU A 105 -17.25 13.51 19.10
N GLY A 106 -17.02 14.08 17.89
CA GLY A 106 -18.08 14.71 17.11
C GLY A 106 -19.19 13.73 16.71
N LEU A 107 -18.82 12.52 16.31
CA LEU A 107 -19.80 11.47 15.97
C LEU A 107 -20.62 11.06 17.18
N LEU A 108 -19.99 10.83 18.32
CA LEU A 108 -20.67 10.45 19.55
C LEU A 108 -21.62 11.56 20.03
N LYS A 109 -21.18 12.80 19.95
CA LYS A 109 -22.01 13.94 20.31
C LYS A 109 -23.23 14.09 19.40
N GLY A 110 -23.06 13.87 18.10
CA GLY A 110 -24.16 13.88 17.14
C GLY A 110 -25.18 12.80 17.43
N LEU A 111 -24.76 11.59 17.78
CA LEU A 111 -25.63 10.49 18.17
C LEU A 111 -26.42 10.79 19.44
N LEU A 112 -25.76 11.39 20.44
CA LEU A 112 -26.40 11.77 21.70
C LEU A 112 -27.40 12.91 21.49
N ASP A 113 -27.11 13.88 20.64
CA ASP A 113 -28.01 14.98 20.34
C ASP A 113 -29.26 14.50 19.59
N ASP A 114 -29.13 13.51 18.71
CA ASP A 114 -30.27 12.88 18.02
C ASP A 114 -31.19 12.16 19.02
N ASP A 115 -30.64 11.48 20.02
CA ASP A 115 -31.39 10.86 21.08
C ASP A 115 -32.11 11.89 21.95
N ALA A 116 -31.55 13.09 22.09
CA ALA A 116 -32.12 14.15 22.89
C ALA A 116 -33.32 14.87 22.24
N GLU A 117 -33.47 14.77 20.91
CA GLU A 117 -34.58 15.37 20.16
C GLU A 117 -35.85 14.51 20.19
N ASP A 118 -35.76 13.27 20.58
CA ASP A 118 -36.91 12.40 20.77
C ASP A 118 -37.58 12.64 22.12
#